data_b8a37487fc521ce248ec503e8c145b60
#
_entry.id   b8a37487fc521ce248ec503e8c145b60
#
_cell.length_a   1.000
_cell.length_b   1.000
_cell.length_c   1.000
_cell.angle_alpha   90.00
_cell.angle_beta   90.00
_cell.angle_gamma   90.00
#
_symmetry.space_group_name_H-M   'P 1'
#
loop_
_entity.id
_entity.type
_entity.pdbx_description
1 polymer ?
#
loop_
_entity_poly.entity_id
_entity_poly.type
_entity_poly.pdbx_seq_one_letter_code
_entity_poly.pdbx_strand_id
1 'polypeptide(L)'
;MTTPADDFTQPETPAITLPAFLELMNNDLQNEWTHLKFYLYHASAITGLDVAEYREFFSDAAKGEMDHVQQFLDRLYGLNYANPTQTSHSFSVFSRADDALTHAIELEMVVAENYVKRLQQLEQLAGAHPVTARYLTVFYEDQLKDSYEDAERMRRIMANDLREIMRNTRHDPTKFLAK
;
A
#
# COMPACT_ATOMS: atom_id res chain seq x y z
N MET A 1 4.90 24.26 55.13
CA MET A 1 3.77 23.89 54.27
C MET A 1 4.34 23.49 52.93
N THR A 2 4.52 22.19 52.70
CA THR A 2 5.01 21.62 51.47
C THR A 2 3.78 21.13 50.70
N THR A 3 3.52 21.73 49.54
CA THR A 3 2.49 21.30 48.59
C THR A 3 2.87 19.91 48.03
N PRO A 4 1.97 18.95 48.00
CA PRO A 4 2.24 17.68 47.29
C PRO A 4 2.33 17.95 45.78
N ALA A 5 3.37 17.43 45.15
CA ALA A 5 3.46 17.39 43.70
C ALA A 5 2.37 16.43 43.19
N ASP A 6 1.45 16.95 42.36
CA ASP A 6 0.49 16.12 41.64
C ASP A 6 1.26 15.24 40.67
N ASP A 7 1.37 13.96 41.03
CA ASP A 7 1.88 12.90 40.17
C ASP A 7 0.77 12.55 39.14
N PHE A 8 0.70 13.33 38.05
CA PHE A 8 -0.08 13.00 36.88
C PHE A 8 0.63 11.90 36.08
N THR A 9 0.65 10.68 36.64
CA THR A 9 0.93 9.51 35.82
C THR A 9 -0.20 9.39 34.79
N GLN A 10 0.10 9.77 33.54
CA GLN A 10 -0.77 9.48 32.41
C GLN A 10 -1.04 7.96 32.41
N PRO A 11 -2.29 7.52 32.20
CA PRO A 11 -2.56 6.09 32.10
C PRO A 11 -1.72 5.53 30.95
N GLU A 12 -0.79 4.63 31.27
CA GLU A 12 0.00 3.93 30.26
C GLU A 12 -0.97 3.20 29.32
N THR A 13 -0.93 3.56 28.05
CA THR A 13 -1.67 2.80 27.02
C THR A 13 -1.18 1.36 27.08
N PRO A 14 -2.06 0.37 27.28
CA PRO A 14 -1.63 -1.01 27.43
C PRO A 14 -0.83 -1.43 26.20
N ALA A 15 0.37 -1.98 26.43
CA ALA A 15 1.25 -2.43 25.36
C ALA A 15 0.54 -3.48 24.50
N ILE A 16 0.69 -3.38 23.18
CA ILE A 16 0.11 -4.35 22.25
C ILE A 16 0.68 -5.75 22.50
N THR A 17 -0.16 -6.76 22.48
CA THR A 17 0.27 -8.17 22.60
C THR A 17 0.61 -8.74 21.21
N LEU A 18 1.47 -9.77 21.16
CA LEU A 18 1.81 -10.43 19.89
C LEU A 18 0.56 -10.99 19.17
N PRO A 19 -0.39 -11.69 19.81
CA PRO A 19 -1.61 -12.10 19.10
C PRO A 19 -2.40 -10.93 18.50
N ALA A 20 -2.57 -9.83 19.24
CA ALA A 20 -3.26 -8.65 18.73
C ALA A 20 -2.51 -8.00 17.55
N PHE A 21 -1.18 -8.02 17.57
CA PHE A 21 -0.38 -7.56 16.45
C PHE A 21 -0.54 -8.45 15.21
N LEU A 22 -0.59 -9.77 15.39
CA LEU A 22 -0.80 -10.70 14.26
C LEU A 22 -2.18 -10.55 13.61
N GLU A 23 -3.23 -10.20 14.38
CA GLU A 23 -4.53 -9.82 13.81
C GLU A 23 -4.43 -8.57 12.93
N LEU A 24 -3.66 -7.58 13.36
CA LEU A 24 -3.43 -6.38 12.54
C LEU A 24 -2.63 -6.70 11.26
N MET A 25 -1.63 -7.56 11.38
CA MET A 25 -0.86 -8.05 10.24
C MET A 25 -1.74 -8.84 9.25
N ASN A 26 -2.71 -9.61 9.76
CA ASN A 26 -3.69 -10.31 8.93
C ASN A 26 -4.65 -9.34 8.19
N ASN A 27 -4.97 -8.19 8.79
CA ASN A 27 -5.71 -7.12 8.11
C ASN A 27 -4.84 -6.45 7.01
N ASP A 28 -3.54 -6.31 7.25
CA ASP A 28 -2.63 -5.81 6.23
C ASP A 28 -2.53 -6.80 5.05
N LEU A 29 -2.45 -8.11 5.29
CA LEU A 29 -2.56 -9.13 4.24
C LEU A 29 -3.85 -8.98 3.42
N GLN A 30 -4.98 -8.58 4.03
CA GLN A 30 -6.21 -8.31 3.28
C GLN A 30 -6.08 -7.13 2.33
N ASN A 31 -5.28 -6.11 2.68
CA ASN A 31 -4.96 -5.00 1.79
C ASN A 31 -4.12 -5.48 0.61
N GLU A 32 -3.10 -6.33 0.85
CA GLU A 32 -2.28 -6.91 -0.23
C GLU A 32 -3.12 -7.73 -1.22
N TRP A 33 -4.05 -8.57 -0.72
CA TRP A 33 -5.04 -9.24 -1.57
C TRP A 33 -5.90 -8.26 -2.37
N THR A 34 -6.19 -7.10 -1.82
CA THR A 34 -6.98 -6.06 -2.50
C THR A 34 -6.17 -5.42 -3.62
N HIS A 35 -4.92 -5.04 -3.35
CA HIS A 35 -4.00 -4.47 -4.34
C HIS A 35 -3.74 -5.44 -5.49
N LEU A 36 -3.38 -6.69 -5.18
CA LEU A 36 -3.19 -7.74 -6.18
C LEU A 36 -4.40 -7.85 -7.12
N LYS A 37 -5.60 -7.95 -6.57
CA LYS A 37 -6.82 -8.06 -7.39
C LYS A 37 -7.11 -6.78 -8.14
N PHE A 38 -6.91 -5.62 -7.52
CA PHE A 38 -7.07 -4.33 -8.17
C PHE A 38 -6.19 -4.24 -9.42
N TYR A 39 -4.91 -4.50 -9.29
CA TYR A 39 -3.99 -4.45 -10.43
C TYR A 39 -4.32 -5.50 -11.49
N LEU A 40 -4.64 -6.74 -11.08
CA LEU A 40 -5.01 -7.81 -12.01
C LEU A 40 -6.27 -7.47 -12.83
N TYR A 41 -7.30 -6.86 -12.21
CA TYR A 41 -8.51 -6.43 -12.91
C TYR A 41 -8.21 -5.30 -13.88
N HIS A 42 -7.41 -4.30 -13.50
CA HIS A 42 -7.08 -3.15 -14.34
C HIS A 42 -6.15 -3.51 -15.49
N ALA A 43 -5.29 -4.52 -15.35
CA ALA A 43 -4.55 -5.11 -16.47
C ALA A 43 -5.47 -5.60 -17.61
N SER A 44 -6.75 -5.87 -17.32
CA SER A 44 -7.74 -6.31 -18.32
C SER A 44 -8.78 -5.23 -18.66
N ALA A 45 -9.13 -4.36 -17.72
CA ALA A 45 -10.23 -3.41 -17.84
C ALA A 45 -9.87 -2.13 -18.59
N ILE A 46 -8.59 -1.72 -18.60
CA ILE A 46 -8.12 -0.49 -19.22
C ILE A 46 -8.34 -0.51 -20.73
N THR A 47 -8.88 0.60 -21.24
CA THR A 47 -9.14 0.85 -22.67
C THR A 47 -8.59 2.22 -23.09
N GLY A 48 -8.45 2.45 -24.39
CA GLY A 48 -8.01 3.74 -24.97
C GLY A 48 -6.65 3.67 -25.63
N LEU A 49 -6.05 4.84 -25.83
CA LEU A 49 -4.68 4.95 -26.35
C LEU A 49 -3.69 4.43 -25.31
N ASP A 50 -2.57 3.91 -25.79
CA ASP A 50 -1.48 3.37 -24.93
C ASP A 50 -1.92 2.24 -24.00
N VAL A 51 -3.02 1.56 -24.35
CA VAL A 51 -3.61 0.46 -23.55
C VAL A 51 -2.61 -0.68 -23.32
N ALA A 52 -1.67 -0.92 -24.23
CA ALA A 52 -0.70 -1.99 -24.11
C ALA A 52 0.29 -1.72 -22.96
N GLU A 53 0.81 -0.50 -22.88
CA GLU A 53 1.74 -0.05 -21.85
C GLU A 53 1.10 -0.08 -20.47
N TYR A 54 -0.14 0.41 -20.34
CA TYR A 54 -0.87 0.37 -19.07
C TYR A 54 -1.22 -1.05 -18.63
N ARG A 55 -1.58 -1.93 -19.56
CA ARG A 55 -1.81 -3.34 -19.26
C ARG A 55 -0.54 -4.04 -18.75
N GLU A 56 0.60 -3.77 -19.38
CA GLU A 56 1.89 -4.27 -18.93
C GLU A 56 2.20 -3.74 -17.54
N PHE A 57 2.06 -2.42 -17.31
CA PHE A 57 2.27 -1.80 -16.00
C PHE A 57 1.42 -2.46 -14.91
N PHE A 58 0.10 -2.58 -15.11
CA PHE A 58 -0.79 -3.18 -14.11
C PHE A 58 -0.53 -4.69 -13.92
N SER A 59 -0.11 -5.39 -14.97
CA SER A 59 0.28 -6.81 -14.86
C SER A 59 1.54 -6.98 -14.03
N ASP A 60 2.51 -6.10 -14.17
CA ASP A 60 3.75 -6.15 -13.41
C ASP A 60 3.53 -5.73 -11.95
N ALA A 61 2.70 -4.71 -11.71
CA ALA A 61 2.27 -4.36 -10.37
C ALA A 61 1.57 -5.54 -9.66
N ALA A 62 0.66 -6.24 -10.35
CA ALA A 62 0.01 -7.42 -9.79
C ALA A 62 1.00 -8.56 -9.41
N LYS A 63 2.11 -8.71 -10.13
CA LYS A 63 3.16 -9.68 -9.75
C LYS A 63 3.88 -9.26 -8.49
N GLY A 64 4.19 -7.96 -8.34
CA GLY A 64 4.76 -7.41 -7.11
C GLY A 64 3.87 -7.67 -5.90
N GLU A 65 2.56 -7.41 -6.03
CA GLU A 65 1.60 -7.68 -4.95
C GLU A 65 1.46 -9.17 -4.60
N MET A 66 1.64 -10.06 -5.58
CA MET A 66 1.69 -11.51 -5.29
C MET A 66 2.89 -11.85 -4.39
N ASP A 67 4.03 -11.22 -4.60
CA ASP A 67 5.22 -11.40 -3.75
C ASP A 67 4.97 -10.84 -2.35
N HIS A 68 4.30 -9.70 -2.22
CA HIS A 68 3.89 -9.15 -0.91
C HIS A 68 2.95 -10.11 -0.18
N VAL A 69 1.89 -10.58 -0.82
CA VAL A 69 0.97 -11.59 -0.25
C VAL A 69 1.75 -12.81 0.26
N GLN A 70 2.68 -13.35 -0.55
CA GLN A 70 3.49 -14.50 -0.12
C GLN A 70 4.35 -14.16 1.09
N GLN A 71 4.96 -13.00 1.13
CA GLN A 71 5.77 -12.55 2.26
C GLN A 71 4.96 -12.41 3.55
N PHE A 72 3.74 -11.87 3.49
CA PHE A 72 2.84 -11.80 4.65
C PHE A 72 2.43 -13.20 5.14
N LEU A 73 2.06 -14.10 4.21
CA LEU A 73 1.70 -15.49 4.54
C LEU A 73 2.85 -16.23 5.24
N ASP A 74 4.06 -16.11 4.72
CA ASP A 74 5.26 -16.77 5.29
C ASP A 74 5.50 -16.30 6.74
N ARG A 75 5.28 -15.04 7.04
CA ARG A 75 5.47 -14.49 8.38
C ARG A 75 4.35 -14.87 9.33
N LEU A 76 3.09 -14.81 8.87
CA LEU A 76 1.95 -15.21 9.69
C LEU A 76 2.03 -16.69 10.07
N TYR A 77 2.29 -17.57 9.10
CA TYR A 77 2.47 -19.01 9.38
C TYR A 77 3.74 -19.28 10.21
N GLY A 78 4.84 -18.57 9.92
CA GLY A 78 6.08 -18.67 10.69
C GLY A 78 5.93 -18.25 12.16
N LEU A 79 4.96 -17.39 12.45
CA LEU A 79 4.59 -16.97 13.82
C LEU A 79 3.39 -17.74 14.40
N ASN A 80 3.02 -18.87 13.79
CA ASN A 80 1.93 -19.75 14.19
C ASN A 80 0.53 -19.10 14.16
N TYR A 81 0.28 -18.14 13.30
CA TYR A 81 -1.06 -17.62 13.05
C TYR A 81 -1.86 -18.64 12.24
N ALA A 82 -2.99 -19.11 12.80
CA ALA A 82 -3.64 -20.34 12.33
C ALA A 82 -4.37 -20.18 10.98
N ASN A 83 -5.00 -19.04 10.71
CA ASN A 83 -5.89 -18.87 9.58
C ASN A 83 -5.74 -17.50 8.94
N PRO A 84 -4.65 -17.23 8.19
CA PRO A 84 -4.52 -15.98 7.43
C PRO A 84 -5.68 -15.77 6.44
N THR A 85 -6.08 -14.52 6.27
CA THR A 85 -7.20 -14.16 5.39
C THR A 85 -6.90 -14.53 3.94
N GLN A 86 -7.93 -14.96 3.21
CA GLN A 86 -7.91 -15.21 1.76
C GLN A 86 -8.81 -14.23 1.01
N THR A 87 -9.34 -13.22 1.70
CA THR A 87 -10.30 -12.26 1.16
C THR A 87 -9.64 -10.93 0.91
N SER A 88 -10.21 -10.16 -0.01
CA SER A 88 -9.86 -8.75 -0.27
C SER A 88 -11.04 -7.86 0.10
N HIS A 89 -10.78 -6.56 0.25
CA HIS A 89 -11.83 -5.55 0.24
C HIS A 89 -12.46 -5.44 -1.16
N SER A 90 -13.64 -4.85 -1.24
CA SER A 90 -14.24 -4.43 -2.51
C SER A 90 -13.51 -3.20 -3.03
N PHE A 91 -13.38 -3.08 -4.34
CA PHE A 91 -12.79 -1.93 -5.01
C PHE A 91 -13.58 -1.58 -6.29
N SER A 92 -13.42 -0.35 -6.77
CA SER A 92 -13.99 0.08 -8.04
C SER A 92 -13.09 -0.33 -9.20
N VAL A 93 -13.69 -0.68 -10.35
CA VAL A 93 -12.97 -0.97 -11.59
C VAL A 93 -13.14 0.21 -12.54
N PHE A 94 -12.03 0.74 -13.03
CA PHE A 94 -11.96 1.86 -13.94
C PHE A 94 -11.57 1.38 -15.34
N SER A 95 -12.13 2.02 -16.38
CA SER A 95 -11.74 1.75 -17.77
C SER A 95 -10.66 2.73 -18.28
N ARG A 96 -10.46 3.86 -17.60
CA ARG A 96 -9.44 4.86 -17.91
C ARG A 96 -8.21 4.64 -17.03
N ALA A 97 -7.03 4.74 -17.64
CA ALA A 97 -5.77 4.55 -16.93
C ALA A 97 -5.53 5.60 -15.84
N ASP A 98 -5.84 6.88 -16.12
CA ASP A 98 -5.65 7.99 -15.17
C ASP A 98 -6.47 7.78 -13.89
N ASP A 99 -7.74 7.35 -14.03
CA ASP A 99 -8.61 7.10 -12.89
C ASP A 99 -8.11 5.90 -12.06
N ALA A 100 -7.66 4.84 -12.75
CA ALA A 100 -7.08 3.67 -12.11
C ALA A 100 -5.75 3.99 -11.39
N LEU A 101 -4.85 4.75 -12.01
CA LEU A 101 -3.59 5.17 -11.39
C LEU A 101 -3.82 6.10 -10.20
N THR A 102 -4.77 7.05 -10.32
CA THR A 102 -5.12 7.93 -9.21
C THR A 102 -5.57 7.12 -7.99
N HIS A 103 -6.46 6.16 -8.21
CA HIS A 103 -6.96 5.31 -7.13
C HIS A 103 -5.88 4.35 -6.58
N ALA A 104 -5.01 3.82 -7.46
CA ALA A 104 -3.87 3.02 -7.04
C ALA A 104 -2.93 3.79 -6.09
N ILE A 105 -2.60 5.06 -6.43
CA ILE A 105 -1.80 5.92 -5.55
C ILE A 105 -2.47 6.10 -4.18
N GLU A 106 -3.79 6.27 -4.14
CA GLU A 106 -4.53 6.37 -2.87
C GLU A 106 -4.43 5.08 -2.05
N LEU A 107 -4.57 3.91 -2.69
CA LEU A 107 -4.43 2.61 -2.04
C LEU A 107 -3.03 2.43 -1.46
N GLU A 108 -1.97 2.68 -2.23
CA GLU A 108 -0.58 2.58 -1.75
C GLU A 108 -0.32 3.51 -0.56
N MET A 109 -0.81 4.74 -0.61
CA MET A 109 -0.60 5.68 0.49
C MET A 109 -1.34 5.26 1.76
N VAL A 110 -2.52 4.66 1.64
CA VAL A 110 -3.28 4.13 2.80
C VAL A 110 -2.53 2.97 3.47
N VAL A 111 -1.95 2.04 2.72
CA VAL A 111 -1.17 0.95 3.31
C VAL A 111 0.15 1.46 3.86
N ALA A 112 0.83 2.40 3.21
CA ALA A 112 2.04 3.04 3.75
C ALA A 112 1.77 3.69 5.12
N GLU A 113 0.67 4.43 5.29
CA GLU A 113 0.25 4.98 6.58
C GLU A 113 -0.03 3.88 7.62
N ASN A 114 -0.62 2.77 7.21
CA ASN A 114 -0.83 1.64 8.12
C ASN A 114 0.50 1.01 8.54
N TYR A 115 1.47 0.87 7.64
CA TYR A 115 2.79 0.33 7.97
C TYR A 115 3.56 1.24 8.96
N VAL A 116 3.43 2.56 8.84
CA VAL A 116 3.95 3.49 9.86
C VAL A 116 3.33 3.19 11.24
N LYS A 117 2.01 2.95 11.32
CA LYS A 117 1.35 2.58 12.57
C LYS A 117 1.85 1.22 13.10
N ARG A 118 2.12 0.23 12.21
CA ARG A 118 2.68 -1.07 12.61
C ARG A 118 4.09 -0.91 13.20
N LEU A 119 4.94 -0.07 12.60
CA LEU A 119 6.27 0.23 13.14
C LEU A 119 6.19 0.80 14.56
N GLN A 120 5.30 1.76 14.81
CA GLN A 120 5.05 2.29 16.16
C GLN A 120 4.56 1.24 17.16
N GLN A 121 3.70 0.31 16.70
CA GLN A 121 3.20 -0.80 17.52
C GLN A 121 4.30 -1.83 17.82
N LEU A 122 5.23 -2.05 16.89
CA LEU A 122 6.38 -2.93 17.10
C LEU A 122 7.37 -2.38 18.15
N GLU A 123 7.51 -1.07 18.26
CA GLU A 123 8.26 -0.45 19.36
C GLU A 123 7.68 -0.82 20.71
N GLN A 124 6.34 -0.82 20.84
CA GLN A 124 5.65 -1.23 22.08
C GLN A 124 5.80 -2.73 22.34
N LEU A 125 5.74 -3.56 21.26
CA LEU A 125 5.89 -5.01 21.35
C LEU A 125 7.31 -5.42 21.78
N ALA A 126 8.33 -4.62 21.49
CA ALA A 126 9.74 -4.94 21.72
C ALA A 126 10.07 -5.22 23.19
N GLY A 127 9.33 -4.65 24.14
CA GLY A 127 9.51 -4.92 25.58
C GLY A 127 9.27 -6.38 25.95
N ALA A 128 8.26 -7.02 25.37
CA ALA A 128 7.89 -8.41 25.66
C ALA A 128 8.49 -9.41 24.64
N HIS A 129 8.69 -8.99 23.38
CA HIS A 129 9.10 -9.83 22.25
C HIS A 129 10.20 -9.17 21.41
N PRO A 130 11.39 -8.88 21.94
CA PRO A 130 12.39 -8.04 21.26
C PRO A 130 12.89 -8.61 19.94
N VAL A 131 13.08 -9.92 19.84
CA VAL A 131 13.55 -10.58 18.60
C VAL A 131 12.48 -10.55 17.52
N THR A 132 11.25 -10.92 17.87
CA THR A 132 10.11 -10.90 16.94
C THR A 132 9.79 -9.49 16.48
N ALA A 133 9.79 -8.52 17.40
CA ALA A 133 9.57 -7.13 17.06
C ALA A 133 10.63 -6.63 16.06
N ARG A 134 11.91 -6.89 16.30
CA ARG A 134 12.98 -6.49 15.37
C ARG A 134 12.86 -7.16 14.00
N TYR A 135 12.53 -8.46 13.97
CA TYR A 135 12.30 -9.19 12.71
C TYR A 135 11.16 -8.58 11.90
N LEU A 136 10.04 -8.26 12.55
CA LEU A 136 8.89 -7.65 11.89
C LEU A 136 9.11 -6.18 11.54
N THR A 137 9.94 -5.44 12.30
CA THR A 137 10.31 -4.07 11.96
C THR A 137 10.99 -4.02 10.59
N VAL A 138 11.99 -4.85 10.34
CA VAL A 138 12.69 -4.90 9.04
C VAL A 138 11.69 -5.20 7.91
N PHE A 139 10.80 -6.15 8.14
CA PHE A 139 9.75 -6.47 7.17
C PHE A 139 8.86 -5.28 6.83
N TYR A 140 8.33 -4.58 7.85
CA TYR A 140 7.44 -3.44 7.61
C TYR A 140 8.17 -2.21 7.08
N GLU A 141 9.46 -2.03 7.37
CA GLU A 141 10.31 -1.01 6.73
C GLU A 141 10.41 -1.25 5.21
N ASP A 142 10.62 -2.51 4.78
CA ASP A 142 10.66 -2.89 3.37
C ASP A 142 9.31 -2.67 2.70
N GLN A 143 8.19 -3.14 3.29
CA GLN A 143 6.85 -2.96 2.75
C GLN A 143 6.47 -1.48 2.62
N LEU A 144 6.78 -0.67 3.64
CA LEU A 144 6.56 0.79 3.62
C LEU A 144 7.30 1.46 2.46
N LYS A 145 8.57 1.08 2.27
CA LYS A 145 9.39 1.60 1.19
C LYS A 145 8.81 1.25 -0.18
N ASP A 146 8.44 -0.01 -0.39
CA ASP A 146 7.92 -0.50 -1.67
C ASP A 146 6.61 0.20 -2.04
N SER A 147 5.62 0.28 -1.13
CA SER A 147 4.37 1.01 -1.37
C SER A 147 4.59 2.50 -1.67
N TYR A 148 5.53 3.15 -0.98
CA TYR A 148 5.82 4.56 -1.23
C TYR A 148 6.49 4.77 -2.61
N GLU A 149 7.44 3.91 -3.00
CA GLU A 149 8.12 3.95 -4.29
C GLU A 149 7.13 3.68 -5.44
N ASP A 150 6.17 2.77 -5.27
CA ASP A 150 5.12 2.49 -6.26
C ASP A 150 4.18 3.68 -6.44
N ALA A 151 3.72 4.31 -5.35
CA ALA A 151 2.95 5.54 -5.42
C ALA A 151 3.72 6.67 -6.14
N GLU A 152 5.03 6.81 -5.88
CA GLU A 152 5.88 7.80 -6.55
C GLU A 152 6.05 7.49 -8.04
N ARG A 153 6.26 6.22 -8.40
CA ARG A 153 6.34 5.75 -9.79
C ARG A 153 5.08 6.08 -10.56
N MET A 154 3.90 5.80 -10.00
CA MET A 154 2.61 6.12 -10.64
C MET A 154 2.42 7.62 -10.83
N ARG A 155 2.76 8.45 -9.85
CA ARG A 155 2.73 9.93 -9.98
C ARG A 155 3.64 10.43 -11.13
N ARG A 156 4.80 9.81 -11.30
CA ARG A 156 5.73 10.16 -12.40
C ARG A 156 5.18 9.77 -13.76
N ILE A 157 4.51 8.61 -13.89
CA ILE A 157 3.84 8.19 -15.12
C ILE A 157 2.78 9.23 -15.50
N MET A 158 1.85 9.54 -14.60
CA MET A 158 0.80 10.54 -14.84
C MET A 158 1.35 11.92 -15.21
N ALA A 159 2.44 12.36 -14.57
CA ALA A 159 3.06 13.65 -14.87
C ALA A 159 3.73 13.67 -16.27
N ASN A 160 4.24 12.55 -16.73
CA ASN A 160 4.86 12.43 -18.07
C ASN A 160 3.80 12.42 -19.18
N ASP A 161 2.71 11.68 -18.99
CA ASP A 161 1.59 11.63 -19.93
C ASP A 161 0.97 13.03 -20.14
N LEU A 162 0.78 13.79 -19.07
CA LEU A 162 0.32 15.17 -19.15
C LEU A 162 1.30 16.07 -19.94
N ARG A 163 2.61 15.90 -19.76
CA ARG A 163 3.62 16.68 -20.50
C ARG A 163 3.64 16.32 -21.99
N GLU A 164 3.43 15.06 -22.33
CA GLU A 164 3.38 14.61 -23.71
C GLU A 164 2.12 15.12 -24.44
N ILE A 165 0.97 15.04 -23.79
CA ILE A 165 -0.28 15.63 -24.28
C ILE A 165 -0.10 17.14 -24.49
N MET A 166 0.47 17.87 -23.53
CA MET A 166 0.73 19.31 -23.67
C MET A 166 1.76 19.65 -24.74
N ARG A 167 2.73 18.78 -25.00
CA ARG A 167 3.72 18.97 -26.07
C ARG A 167 3.08 18.78 -27.44
N ASN A 168 2.25 17.77 -27.60
CA ASN A 168 1.55 17.46 -28.83
C ASN A 168 0.47 18.50 -29.17
N THR A 169 -0.20 19.08 -28.18
CA THR A 169 -1.18 20.17 -28.38
C THR A 169 -0.53 21.50 -28.70
N ARG A 170 0.74 21.76 -28.32
CA ARG A 170 1.47 22.99 -28.66
C ARG A 170 2.02 22.98 -30.09
N HIS A 171 2.16 21.83 -30.75
CA HIS A 171 2.78 21.74 -32.08
C HIS A 171 1.81 21.87 -33.26
N ASP A 172 0.47 21.77 -33.04
CA ASP A 172 -0.47 22.02 -34.15
C ASP A 172 -1.87 22.46 -33.65
N PRO A 173 -2.06 23.75 -33.31
CA PRO A 173 -3.38 24.26 -32.92
C PRO A 173 -4.39 24.25 -34.08
N THR A 174 -3.97 24.00 -35.33
CA THR A 174 -4.88 24.04 -36.50
C THR A 174 -5.50 22.69 -36.84
N LYS A 175 -5.01 21.59 -36.34
CA LYS A 175 -5.57 20.26 -36.60
C LYS A 175 -6.95 20.01 -35.99
N PHE A 176 -7.37 20.82 -35.04
CA PHE A 176 -8.68 20.72 -34.39
C PHE A 176 -9.77 21.62 -34.98
N LEU A 177 -9.42 22.48 -35.99
CA LEU A 177 -10.36 23.42 -36.61
C LEU A 177 -10.79 23.03 -38.04
N ALA A 178 -10.35 21.87 -38.54
CA ALA A 178 -10.72 21.38 -39.85
C ALA A 178 -11.66 20.18 -39.74
N LYS A 179 -12.91 20.42 -39.32
CA LYS A 179 -14.11 19.66 -39.74
C LYS A 179 -15.35 20.50 -39.47
#